data_4e58f4352d9eaee202ca1f400a4243f6
#
_entry.id   4e58f4352d9eaee202ca1f400a4243f6
#
_cell.length_a   1.000
_cell.length_b   1.000
_cell.length_c   1.000
_cell.angle_alpha   90.00
_cell.angle_beta   90.00
_cell.angle_gamma   90.00
#
_symmetry.space_group_name_H-M   'P 1'
#
loop_
_entity.id
_entity.type
_entity.pdbx_description
1 polymer ?
#
loop_
_entity_poly.entity_id
_entity_poly.type
_entity_poly.pdbx_seq_one_letter_code
_entity_poly.pdbx_strand_id
1 'polypeptide(L)'
;MLTSLPWWQSERFKATLLSALILAVMLGVWHLATLPKQVMAPKLTPEQIEYAKLMGKDPATMGGGSVTTASSFPTLGVMGATVLEHLSDPFYDKGPNDKGIGIQLAHSLGRVGLGYLIAALVAIPLGFLIGMSPLVYKALDPFIQVLKPISPLAWMPLALYTIKDSAISGIFVIFICSIWPMLINTAFGVASVRKEWLNVARTLQVSHWRTAFEVILPAAAPTTLTGMRISMGIAWLVIVAAEMLVGGTGVGYFVWNEWNNLSLPNVIFAILTIGVVGMLLDAAFGRLQKAVSYVD
;
A
#
# COMPACT_ATOMS: atom_id res chain seq x y z
N MET A 1 -11.71 -19.14 -41.35
CA MET A 1 -12.71 -18.23 -40.74
C MET A 1 -12.76 -18.52 -39.24
N LEU A 2 -12.03 -17.73 -38.45
CA LEU A 2 -12.13 -17.80 -37.01
C LEU A 2 -13.33 -16.93 -36.62
N THR A 3 -14.44 -17.57 -36.26
CA THR A 3 -15.63 -16.90 -35.74
C THR A 3 -15.23 -16.22 -34.44
N SER A 4 -15.16 -14.89 -34.44
CA SER A 4 -14.97 -14.12 -33.23
C SER A 4 -16.12 -14.44 -32.28
N LEU A 5 -15.81 -15.07 -31.15
CA LEU A 5 -16.79 -15.31 -30.09
C LEU A 5 -17.44 -13.97 -29.71
N PRO A 6 -18.76 -13.93 -29.53
CA PRO A 6 -19.43 -12.71 -29.15
C PRO A 6 -18.84 -12.15 -27.87
N TRP A 7 -18.71 -10.81 -27.75
CA TRP A 7 -18.00 -10.11 -26.68
C TRP A 7 -18.41 -10.52 -25.24
N TRP A 8 -19.69 -10.94 -25.05
CA TRP A 8 -20.20 -11.46 -23.76
C TRP A 8 -19.68 -12.87 -23.42
N GLN A 9 -19.11 -13.62 -24.35
CA GLN A 9 -18.47 -14.91 -24.11
C GLN A 9 -16.98 -14.78 -23.80
N SER A 10 -16.41 -13.58 -23.95
CA SER A 10 -15.01 -13.37 -23.63
C SER A 10 -14.76 -13.57 -22.13
N GLU A 11 -13.68 -14.26 -21.79
CA GLU A 11 -13.26 -14.49 -20.39
C GLU A 11 -13.12 -13.18 -19.61
N ARG A 12 -12.69 -12.10 -20.30
CA ARG A 12 -12.57 -10.76 -19.69
C ARG A 12 -13.93 -10.20 -19.25
N PHE A 13 -14.97 -10.36 -20.08
CA PHE A 13 -16.32 -9.89 -19.76
C PHE A 13 -16.90 -10.67 -18.57
N LYS A 14 -16.77 -11.99 -18.59
CA LYS A 14 -17.23 -12.85 -17.47
C LYS A 14 -16.50 -12.52 -16.17
N ALA A 15 -15.18 -12.30 -16.23
CA ALA A 15 -14.39 -11.90 -15.07
C ALA A 15 -14.81 -10.54 -14.52
N THR A 16 -15.07 -9.55 -15.38
CA THR A 16 -15.55 -8.22 -14.96
C THR A 16 -16.93 -8.32 -14.31
N LEU A 17 -17.84 -9.11 -14.91
CA LEU A 17 -19.18 -9.31 -14.37
C LEU A 17 -19.15 -10.02 -13.01
N LEU A 18 -18.29 -11.03 -12.85
CA LEU A 18 -18.09 -11.73 -11.59
C LEU A 18 -17.50 -10.77 -10.52
N SER A 19 -16.53 -9.95 -10.88
CA SER A 19 -15.95 -8.94 -9.97
C SER A 19 -16.99 -7.92 -9.52
N ALA A 20 -17.85 -7.45 -10.44
CA ALA A 20 -18.94 -6.55 -10.13
C ALA A 20 -19.98 -7.20 -9.21
N LEU A 21 -20.30 -8.48 -9.44
CA LEU A 21 -21.20 -9.25 -8.58
C LEU A 21 -20.62 -9.38 -7.15
N ILE A 22 -19.34 -9.74 -7.03
CA ILE A 22 -18.66 -9.86 -5.73
C ILE A 22 -18.70 -8.52 -5.00
N LEU A 23 -18.39 -7.41 -5.69
CA LEU A 23 -18.46 -6.08 -5.12
C LEU A 23 -19.87 -5.73 -4.65
N ALA A 24 -20.89 -6.03 -5.47
CA ALA A 24 -22.29 -5.78 -5.12
C ALA A 24 -22.71 -6.60 -3.89
N VAL A 25 -22.27 -7.85 -3.78
CA VAL A 25 -22.52 -8.69 -2.59
C VAL A 25 -21.84 -8.11 -1.36
N MET A 26 -20.57 -7.69 -1.46
CA MET A 26 -19.86 -7.06 -0.35
C MET A 26 -20.55 -5.77 0.13
N LEU A 27 -20.96 -4.90 -0.79
CA LEU A 27 -21.69 -3.68 -0.46
C LEU A 27 -23.09 -3.98 0.11
N GLY A 28 -23.77 -5.01 -0.39
CA GLY A 28 -25.04 -5.48 0.14
C GLY A 28 -24.91 -5.99 1.58
N VAL A 29 -23.91 -6.82 1.86
CA VAL A 29 -23.60 -7.28 3.22
C VAL A 29 -23.28 -6.11 4.15
N TRP A 30 -22.46 -5.16 3.69
CA TRP A 30 -22.16 -3.95 4.45
C TRP A 30 -23.44 -3.17 4.75
N HIS A 31 -24.28 -2.92 3.75
CA HIS A 31 -25.54 -2.18 3.92
C HIS A 31 -26.45 -2.87 4.96
N LEU A 32 -26.65 -4.19 4.83
CA LEU A 32 -27.47 -4.97 5.75
C LEU A 32 -26.91 -4.98 7.18
N ALA A 33 -25.58 -5.06 7.33
CA ALA A 33 -24.92 -5.06 8.63
C ALA A 33 -24.99 -3.70 9.34
N THR A 34 -25.13 -2.60 8.58
CA THR A 34 -25.17 -1.23 9.11
C THR A 34 -26.59 -0.67 9.22
N LEU A 35 -27.62 -1.47 8.92
CA LEU A 35 -29.02 -1.07 9.14
C LEU A 35 -29.24 -0.77 10.62
N PRO A 36 -29.96 0.32 10.95
CA PRO A 36 -30.29 0.66 12.32
C PRO A 36 -31.11 -0.46 12.94
N LYS A 37 -30.67 -0.95 14.10
CA LYS A 37 -31.40 -1.98 14.84
C LYS A 37 -32.26 -1.34 15.90
N GLN A 38 -33.53 -1.70 15.96
CA GLN A 38 -34.39 -1.38 17.10
C GLN A 38 -34.02 -2.32 18.26
N VAL A 39 -33.43 -1.77 19.29
CA VAL A 39 -33.11 -2.51 20.52
C VAL A 39 -34.08 -1.97 21.59
N MET A 40 -34.72 -2.87 22.32
CA MET A 40 -35.47 -2.44 23.52
C MET A 40 -34.48 -1.77 24.47
N ALA A 41 -34.82 -0.55 24.90
CA ALA A 41 -34.02 0.13 25.90
C ALA A 41 -33.86 -0.79 27.13
N PRO A 42 -32.66 -0.96 27.68
CA PRO A 42 -32.50 -1.74 28.90
C PRO A 42 -33.41 -1.16 29.99
N LYS A 43 -34.08 -2.03 30.73
CA LYS A 43 -34.89 -1.60 31.89
C LYS A 43 -33.95 -0.82 32.81
N LEU A 44 -34.39 0.38 33.21
CA LEU A 44 -33.69 1.21 34.17
C LEU A 44 -33.39 0.40 35.45
N THR A 45 -32.19 0.48 35.94
CA THR A 45 -31.83 -0.06 37.24
C THR A 45 -32.55 0.75 38.33
N PRO A 46 -32.83 0.17 39.54
CA PRO A 46 -33.45 0.89 40.63
C PRO A 46 -32.76 2.23 40.96
N GLU A 47 -31.44 2.28 40.90
CA GLU A 47 -30.66 3.48 41.14
C GLU A 47 -30.87 4.56 40.05
N GLN A 48 -31.01 4.15 38.80
CA GLN A 48 -31.29 5.07 37.69
C GLN A 48 -32.72 5.64 37.75
N ILE A 49 -33.68 4.87 38.26
CA ILE A 49 -35.04 5.31 38.50
C ILE A 49 -35.06 6.36 39.60
N GLU A 50 -34.33 6.15 40.70
CA GLU A 50 -34.22 7.08 41.82
C GLU A 50 -33.53 8.39 41.38
N TYR A 51 -32.44 8.29 40.61
CA TYR A 51 -31.74 9.45 40.03
C TYR A 51 -32.64 10.25 39.07
N ALA A 52 -33.44 9.60 38.23
CA ALA A 52 -34.36 10.25 37.32
C ALA A 52 -35.45 11.03 38.11
N LYS A 53 -35.98 10.44 39.20
CA LYS A 53 -36.94 11.10 40.09
C LYS A 53 -36.34 12.33 40.77
N LEU A 54 -35.11 12.26 41.26
CA LEU A 54 -34.37 13.37 41.85
C LEU A 54 -34.16 14.54 40.88
N MET A 55 -33.96 14.22 39.58
CA MET A 55 -33.80 15.19 38.50
C MET A 55 -35.15 15.72 37.95
N GLY A 56 -36.28 15.33 38.53
CA GLY A 56 -37.60 15.75 38.08
C GLY A 56 -38.01 15.20 36.70
N LYS A 57 -37.38 14.13 36.24
CA LYS A 57 -37.72 13.45 34.99
C LYS A 57 -38.56 12.21 35.25
N ASP A 58 -39.61 12.03 34.45
CA ASP A 58 -40.46 10.85 34.59
C ASP A 58 -39.71 9.57 34.13
N PRO A 59 -39.47 8.59 35.02
CA PRO A 59 -38.79 7.34 34.68
C PRO A 59 -39.50 6.57 33.55
N ALA A 60 -40.79 6.73 33.37
CA ALA A 60 -41.57 6.07 32.32
C ALA A 60 -41.18 6.58 30.92
N THR A 61 -40.67 7.80 30.80
CA THR A 61 -40.21 8.39 29.53
C THR A 61 -38.74 8.02 29.22
N MET A 62 -37.98 7.54 30.20
CA MET A 62 -36.57 7.15 30.07
C MET A 62 -36.36 5.62 29.91
N GLY A 63 -37.36 4.82 30.31
CA GLY A 63 -37.29 3.35 30.21
C GLY A 63 -38.49 2.77 29.48
N GLY A 64 -38.27 1.91 28.52
CA GLY A 64 -39.34 1.12 27.88
C GLY A 64 -39.69 1.45 26.43
N GLY A 65 -39.03 2.44 25.82
CA GLY A 65 -39.17 2.72 24.39
C GLY A 65 -38.15 1.89 23.55
N SER A 66 -38.49 1.60 22.29
CA SER A 66 -37.52 1.09 21.33
C SER A 66 -36.53 2.21 21.01
N VAL A 67 -35.29 2.04 21.39
CA VAL A 67 -34.18 2.94 20.99
C VAL A 67 -33.60 2.42 19.69
N THR A 68 -33.63 3.24 18.66
CA THR A 68 -32.92 2.94 17.40
C THR A 68 -31.44 3.16 17.65
N THR A 69 -30.71 2.10 17.88
CA THR A 69 -29.24 2.19 17.96
C THR A 69 -28.69 2.27 16.55
N ALA A 70 -28.03 3.40 16.23
CA ALA A 70 -27.21 3.50 15.02
C ALA A 70 -26.06 2.49 15.12
N SER A 71 -25.73 1.89 14.01
CA SER A 71 -24.55 1.02 13.93
C SER A 71 -23.30 1.83 14.28
N SER A 72 -22.37 1.25 15.07
CA SER A 72 -21.06 1.86 15.32
C SER A 72 -20.21 1.93 14.04
N PHE A 73 -20.60 1.21 13.01
CA PHE A 73 -19.93 1.21 11.72
C PHE A 73 -20.68 2.12 10.72
N PRO A 74 -20.00 2.96 9.93
CA PRO A 74 -20.66 3.93 9.06
C PRO A 74 -21.47 3.26 7.97
N THR A 75 -22.64 3.83 7.67
CA THR A 75 -23.49 3.39 6.54
C THR A 75 -22.87 3.80 5.20
N LEU A 76 -23.28 3.15 4.12
CA LEU A 76 -22.85 3.51 2.76
C LEU A 76 -23.16 4.96 2.40
N GLY A 77 -24.26 5.52 2.91
CA GLY A 77 -24.62 6.93 2.71
C GLY A 77 -23.63 7.88 3.38
N VAL A 78 -23.25 7.62 4.64
CA VAL A 78 -22.22 8.39 5.36
C VAL A 78 -20.89 8.29 4.62
N MET A 79 -20.50 7.08 4.17
CA MET A 79 -19.26 6.90 3.41
C MET A 79 -19.28 7.69 2.09
N GLY A 80 -20.40 7.68 1.36
CA GLY A 80 -20.53 8.47 0.14
C GLY A 80 -20.38 9.97 0.38
N ALA A 81 -20.99 10.51 1.46
CA ALA A 81 -20.85 11.90 1.86
C ALA A 81 -19.37 12.23 2.22
N THR A 82 -18.72 11.39 3.00
CA THR A 82 -17.29 11.55 3.38
C THR A 82 -16.39 11.58 2.15
N VAL A 83 -16.60 10.65 1.20
CA VAL A 83 -15.83 10.63 -0.06
C VAL A 83 -16.03 11.91 -0.85
N LEU A 84 -17.28 12.40 -0.99
CA LEU A 84 -17.57 13.64 -1.71
C LEU A 84 -16.97 14.85 -1.00
N GLU A 85 -17.01 14.92 0.30
CA GLU A 85 -16.42 16.00 1.11
C GLU A 85 -14.91 16.11 0.86
N HIS A 86 -14.16 15.01 1.01
CA HIS A 86 -12.70 15.02 0.81
C HIS A 86 -12.27 15.20 -0.65
N LEU A 87 -13.11 14.79 -1.62
CA LEU A 87 -12.81 14.95 -3.05
C LEU A 87 -13.27 16.30 -3.59
N SER A 88 -14.15 17.03 -2.91
CA SER A 88 -14.59 18.37 -3.35
C SER A 88 -13.48 19.41 -3.23
N ASP A 89 -12.66 19.32 -2.18
CA ASP A 89 -11.48 20.19 -1.99
C ASP A 89 -10.29 19.36 -1.48
N PRO A 90 -9.63 18.60 -2.37
CA PRO A 90 -8.56 17.67 -1.95
C PRO A 90 -7.25 18.39 -1.57
N PHE A 91 -7.10 19.69 -1.87
CA PHE A 91 -5.87 20.44 -1.68
C PHE A 91 -6.00 21.58 -0.67
N TYR A 92 -7.02 21.56 0.19
CA TYR A 92 -7.14 22.58 1.23
C TYR A 92 -5.99 22.48 2.26
N ASP A 93 -5.58 23.61 2.81
CA ASP A 93 -4.62 23.72 3.90
C ASP A 93 -5.16 24.68 4.96
N LYS A 94 -5.67 24.15 6.06
CA LYS A 94 -6.20 24.90 7.18
C LYS A 94 -5.28 24.90 8.39
N GLY A 95 -4.10 24.30 8.25
CA GLY A 95 -3.11 24.25 9.31
C GLY A 95 -2.24 22.98 9.29
N PRO A 96 -1.33 22.84 10.27
CA PRO A 96 -0.35 21.75 10.29
C PRO A 96 -0.98 20.34 10.25
N ASN A 97 -2.12 20.16 10.91
CA ASN A 97 -2.79 18.85 11.05
C ASN A 97 -4.10 18.74 10.26
N ASP A 98 -4.51 19.81 9.56
CA ASP A 98 -5.78 19.85 8.81
C ASP A 98 -5.50 20.22 7.35
N LYS A 99 -5.08 19.22 6.60
CA LYS A 99 -4.74 19.32 5.17
C LYS A 99 -5.52 18.32 4.34
N GLY A 100 -5.91 18.74 3.15
CA GLY A 100 -6.63 17.92 2.21
C GLY A 100 -5.89 16.65 1.79
N ILE A 101 -6.63 15.62 1.44
CA ILE A 101 -6.09 14.29 1.10
C ILE A 101 -5.09 14.35 -0.07
N GLY A 102 -5.26 15.28 -1.01
CA GLY A 102 -4.32 15.47 -2.13
C GLY A 102 -2.94 15.93 -1.66
N ILE A 103 -2.87 16.86 -0.70
CA ILE A 103 -1.61 17.30 -0.09
C ILE A 103 -0.95 16.14 0.67
N GLN A 104 -1.73 15.39 1.46
CA GLN A 104 -1.26 14.23 2.21
C GLN A 104 -0.63 13.19 1.27
N LEU A 105 -1.34 12.84 0.20
CA LEU A 105 -0.86 11.90 -0.81
C LEU A 105 0.39 12.40 -1.54
N ALA A 106 0.45 13.68 -1.90
CA ALA A 106 1.62 14.25 -2.58
C ALA A 106 2.90 14.12 -1.71
N HIS A 107 2.79 14.38 -0.41
CA HIS A 107 3.91 14.23 0.52
C HIS A 107 4.34 12.76 0.66
N SER A 108 3.39 11.84 0.83
CA SER A 108 3.69 10.41 0.93
C SER A 108 4.32 9.87 -0.36
N LEU A 109 3.76 10.20 -1.53
CA LEU A 109 4.29 9.78 -2.83
C LEU A 109 5.68 10.37 -3.11
N GLY A 110 5.93 11.61 -2.70
CA GLY A 110 7.25 12.24 -2.83
C GLY A 110 8.31 11.49 -2.01
N ARG A 111 8.01 11.14 -0.76
CA ARG A 111 8.93 10.34 0.09
C ARG A 111 9.14 8.94 -0.45
N VAL A 112 8.05 8.27 -0.89
CA VAL A 112 8.13 6.95 -1.55
C VAL A 112 9.00 7.03 -2.77
N GLY A 113 8.74 7.98 -3.68
CA GLY A 113 9.51 8.16 -4.90
C GLY A 113 11.01 8.33 -4.62
N LEU A 114 11.37 9.19 -3.67
CA LEU A 114 12.77 9.45 -3.33
C LEU A 114 13.44 8.22 -2.70
N GLY A 115 12.84 7.63 -1.65
CA GLY A 115 13.40 6.45 -0.98
C GLY A 115 13.53 5.24 -1.91
N TYR A 116 12.52 5.04 -2.76
CA TYR A 116 12.51 4.00 -3.78
C TYR A 116 13.59 4.20 -4.87
N LEU A 117 13.76 5.43 -5.36
CA LEU A 117 14.81 5.73 -6.35
C LEU A 117 16.21 5.49 -5.78
N ILE A 118 16.45 5.92 -4.54
CA ILE A 118 17.73 5.65 -3.86
C ILE A 118 17.93 4.12 -3.71
N ALA A 119 16.88 3.39 -3.35
CA ALA A 119 16.94 1.93 -3.26
C ALA A 119 17.27 1.29 -4.62
N ALA A 120 16.66 1.74 -5.70
CA ALA A 120 16.93 1.24 -7.05
C ALA A 120 18.36 1.51 -7.50
N LEU A 121 18.87 2.73 -7.25
CA LEU A 121 20.25 3.13 -7.59
C LEU A 121 21.31 2.29 -6.87
N VAL A 122 20.99 1.76 -5.70
CA VAL A 122 21.91 0.88 -4.94
C VAL A 122 21.65 -0.59 -5.23
N ALA A 123 20.39 -1.01 -5.21
CA ALA A 123 20.00 -2.42 -5.34
C ALA A 123 20.31 -3.01 -6.72
N ILE A 124 20.06 -2.24 -7.79
CA ILE A 124 20.25 -2.76 -9.15
C ILE A 124 21.75 -3.02 -9.45
N PRO A 125 22.67 -2.05 -9.23
CA PRO A 125 24.09 -2.32 -9.43
C PRO A 125 24.65 -3.42 -8.53
N LEU A 126 24.28 -3.42 -7.23
CA LEU A 126 24.70 -4.48 -6.31
C LEU A 126 24.13 -5.84 -6.70
N GLY A 127 22.87 -5.92 -7.06
CA GLY A 127 22.24 -7.15 -7.55
C GLY A 127 22.89 -7.67 -8.81
N PHE A 128 23.29 -6.76 -9.72
CA PHE A 128 24.05 -7.11 -10.91
C PHE A 128 25.42 -7.72 -10.57
N LEU A 129 26.17 -7.10 -9.66
CA LEU A 129 27.47 -7.64 -9.19
C LEU A 129 27.31 -9.01 -8.50
N ILE A 130 26.29 -9.15 -7.65
CA ILE A 130 25.96 -10.41 -6.96
C ILE A 130 25.63 -11.51 -7.97
N GLY A 131 24.80 -11.19 -8.97
CA GLY A 131 24.38 -12.16 -10.00
C GLY A 131 25.50 -12.60 -10.93
N MET A 132 26.50 -11.74 -11.17
CA MET A 132 27.66 -12.08 -11.98
C MET A 132 28.70 -12.94 -11.26
N SER A 133 28.76 -12.93 -9.93
CA SER A 133 29.80 -13.60 -9.15
C SER A 133 29.25 -14.48 -8.06
N PRO A 134 29.36 -15.84 -8.18
CA PRO A 134 28.97 -16.76 -7.12
C PRO A 134 29.72 -16.52 -5.80
N LEU A 135 30.93 -15.97 -5.85
CA LEU A 135 31.71 -15.65 -4.67
C LEU A 135 31.07 -14.47 -3.90
N VAL A 136 30.72 -13.39 -4.62
CA VAL A 136 30.06 -12.21 -4.04
C VAL A 136 28.69 -12.59 -3.48
N TYR A 137 27.94 -13.41 -4.20
CA TYR A 137 26.66 -13.94 -3.71
C TYR A 137 26.82 -14.64 -2.36
N LYS A 138 27.72 -15.65 -2.30
CA LYS A 138 27.95 -16.41 -1.05
C LYS A 138 28.46 -15.56 0.10
N ALA A 139 29.22 -14.51 -0.19
CA ALA A 139 29.74 -13.60 0.82
C ALA A 139 28.65 -12.66 1.39
N LEU A 140 27.71 -12.20 0.57
CA LEU A 140 26.66 -11.27 0.98
C LEU A 140 25.37 -11.95 1.45
N ASP A 141 25.13 -13.18 1.04
CA ASP A 141 23.92 -13.94 1.35
C ASP A 141 23.59 -13.99 2.87
N PRO A 142 24.54 -14.25 3.79
CA PRO A 142 24.26 -14.26 5.22
C PRO A 142 23.73 -12.91 5.75
N PHE A 143 24.29 -11.80 5.25
CA PHE A 143 23.86 -10.46 5.64
C PHE A 143 22.45 -10.14 5.10
N ILE A 144 22.19 -10.52 3.85
CA ILE A 144 20.87 -10.36 3.22
C ILE A 144 19.83 -11.15 4.02
N GLN A 145 20.13 -12.38 4.40
CA GLN A 145 19.21 -13.25 5.13
C GLN A 145 18.89 -12.74 6.56
N VAL A 146 19.83 -12.05 7.19
CA VAL A 146 19.61 -11.44 8.51
C VAL A 146 18.84 -10.12 8.41
N LEU A 147 19.19 -9.26 7.44
CA LEU A 147 18.64 -7.91 7.36
C LEU A 147 17.26 -7.85 6.70
N LYS A 148 16.99 -8.72 5.72
CA LYS A 148 15.73 -8.76 4.97
C LYS A 148 14.48 -8.96 5.84
N PRO A 149 14.44 -9.86 6.84
CA PRO A 149 13.23 -10.10 7.64
C PRO A 149 12.99 -9.06 8.74
N ILE A 150 13.89 -8.08 8.92
CA ILE A 150 13.70 -7.04 9.93
C ILE A 150 12.51 -6.17 9.56
N SER A 151 11.56 -6.05 10.50
CA SER A 151 10.35 -5.25 10.29
C SER A 151 10.68 -3.78 10.02
N PRO A 152 9.99 -3.14 9.06
CA PRO A 152 10.11 -1.69 8.82
C PRO A 152 9.89 -0.86 10.08
N LEU A 153 8.95 -1.28 10.93
CA LEU A 153 8.63 -0.59 12.17
C LEU A 153 9.79 -0.63 13.19
N ALA A 154 10.65 -1.67 13.14
CA ALA A 154 11.83 -1.75 13.98
C ALA A 154 12.95 -0.80 13.54
N TRP A 155 13.03 -0.50 12.23
CA TRP A 155 14.00 0.46 11.70
C TRP A 155 13.67 1.90 12.06
N MET A 156 12.37 2.24 12.25
CA MET A 156 11.92 3.61 12.42
C MET A 156 12.50 4.30 13.66
N PRO A 157 12.45 3.71 14.88
CA PRO A 157 13.06 4.32 16.06
C PRO A 157 14.56 4.54 15.91
N LEU A 158 15.27 3.58 15.29
CA LEU A 158 16.72 3.69 15.04
C LEU A 158 17.02 4.85 14.08
N ALA A 159 16.24 4.98 13.00
CA ALA A 159 16.38 6.06 12.04
C ALA A 159 16.12 7.42 12.70
N LEU A 160 15.07 7.55 13.49
CA LEU A 160 14.75 8.80 14.20
C LEU A 160 15.82 9.17 15.22
N TYR A 161 16.36 8.22 15.96
CA TYR A 161 17.41 8.48 16.93
C TYR A 161 18.70 8.97 16.26
N THR A 162 19.06 8.43 15.11
CA THR A 162 20.30 8.74 14.40
C THR A 162 20.18 9.96 13.49
N ILE A 163 19.09 10.08 12.73
CA ILE A 163 18.91 11.13 11.72
C ILE A 163 18.28 12.39 12.32
N LYS A 164 17.42 12.25 13.34
CA LYS A 164 16.72 13.33 14.06
C LYS A 164 15.81 14.20 13.17
N ASP A 165 15.47 13.72 12.00
CA ASP A 165 14.49 14.32 11.08
C ASP A 165 13.48 13.27 10.68
N SER A 166 12.20 13.59 10.81
CA SER A 166 11.11 12.64 10.58
C SER A 166 10.94 12.28 9.10
N ALA A 167 11.08 13.27 8.22
CA ALA A 167 10.90 13.07 6.79
C ALA A 167 12.04 12.24 6.21
N ILE A 168 13.28 12.55 6.58
CA ILE A 168 14.47 11.83 6.13
C ILE A 168 14.48 10.40 6.72
N SER A 169 14.08 10.25 7.98
CA SER A 169 13.95 8.92 8.61
C SER A 169 12.93 8.04 7.87
N GLY A 170 11.79 8.60 7.45
CA GLY A 170 10.81 7.90 6.62
C GLY A 170 11.40 7.44 5.28
N ILE A 171 12.14 8.33 4.59
CA ILE A 171 12.82 8.02 3.33
C ILE A 171 13.86 6.90 3.52
N PHE A 172 14.64 6.96 4.61
CA PHE A 172 15.61 5.91 4.96
C PHE A 172 14.95 4.55 5.18
N VAL A 173 13.83 4.50 5.90
CA VAL A 173 13.11 3.24 6.14
C VAL A 173 12.50 2.69 4.85
N ILE A 174 11.99 3.53 3.95
CA ILE A 174 11.58 3.11 2.62
C ILE A 174 12.77 2.49 1.87
N PHE A 175 13.91 3.17 1.85
CA PHE A 175 15.13 2.70 1.21
C PHE A 175 15.53 1.32 1.70
N ILE A 176 15.72 1.13 3.03
CA ILE A 176 16.22 -0.12 3.60
C ILE A 176 15.26 -1.29 3.42
N CYS A 177 13.95 -1.04 3.34
CA CYS A 177 12.96 -2.08 3.14
C CYS A 177 12.73 -2.43 1.66
N SER A 178 12.90 -1.46 0.76
CA SER A 178 12.69 -1.64 -0.68
C SER A 178 13.89 -2.24 -1.40
N ILE A 179 15.09 -2.15 -0.81
CA ILE A 179 16.33 -2.62 -1.45
C ILE A 179 16.32 -4.13 -1.70
N TRP A 180 15.79 -4.93 -0.77
CA TRP A 180 15.93 -6.39 -0.80
C TRP A 180 15.26 -7.08 -1.97
N PRO A 181 13.98 -6.83 -2.30
CA PRO A 181 13.34 -7.47 -3.46
C PRO A 181 14.00 -7.06 -4.78
N MET A 182 14.39 -5.78 -4.93
CA MET A 182 15.11 -5.32 -6.12
C MET A 182 16.44 -6.05 -6.28
N LEU A 183 17.24 -6.10 -5.21
CA LEU A 183 18.57 -6.69 -5.19
C LEU A 183 18.50 -8.19 -5.52
N ILE A 184 17.63 -8.94 -4.84
CA ILE A 184 17.50 -10.38 -5.02
C ILE A 184 16.99 -10.73 -6.41
N ASN A 185 15.97 -10.02 -6.91
CA ASN A 185 15.43 -10.28 -8.25
C ASN A 185 16.41 -9.86 -9.34
N THR A 186 17.18 -8.79 -9.16
CA THR A 186 18.23 -8.40 -10.09
C THR A 186 19.34 -9.44 -10.12
N ALA A 187 19.83 -9.89 -8.96
CA ALA A 187 20.84 -10.92 -8.86
C ALA A 187 20.40 -12.24 -9.51
N PHE A 188 19.14 -12.65 -9.24
CA PHE A 188 18.55 -13.83 -9.85
C PHE A 188 18.41 -13.69 -11.37
N GLY A 189 17.92 -12.53 -11.86
CA GLY A 189 17.81 -12.26 -13.29
C GLY A 189 19.15 -12.35 -14.03
N VAL A 190 20.19 -11.75 -13.45
CA VAL A 190 21.55 -11.80 -13.99
C VAL A 190 22.12 -13.23 -13.98
N ALA A 191 21.96 -13.96 -12.88
CA ALA A 191 22.44 -15.33 -12.75
C ALA A 191 21.72 -16.33 -13.68
N SER A 192 20.47 -16.03 -14.05
CA SER A 192 19.62 -16.89 -14.89
C SER A 192 19.80 -16.66 -16.40
N VAL A 193 20.67 -15.74 -16.82
CA VAL A 193 20.95 -15.51 -18.24
C VAL A 193 21.48 -16.78 -18.90
N ARG A 194 20.92 -17.14 -20.05
CA ARG A 194 21.26 -18.35 -20.79
C ARG A 194 22.74 -18.41 -21.13
N LYS A 195 23.39 -19.53 -20.82
CA LYS A 195 24.83 -19.73 -21.07
C LYS A 195 25.19 -19.65 -22.55
N GLU A 196 24.24 -20.03 -23.42
CA GLU A 196 24.41 -19.98 -24.88
C GLU A 196 24.69 -18.54 -25.33
N TRP A 197 23.95 -17.55 -24.82
CA TRP A 197 24.16 -16.14 -25.16
C TRP A 197 25.53 -15.63 -24.69
N LEU A 198 25.95 -16.03 -23.49
CA LEU A 198 27.27 -15.68 -22.95
C LEU A 198 28.39 -16.36 -23.75
N ASN A 199 28.18 -17.59 -24.21
CA ASN A 199 29.16 -18.30 -25.04
C ASN A 199 29.31 -17.65 -26.43
N VAL A 200 28.21 -17.24 -27.07
CA VAL A 200 28.25 -16.47 -28.32
C VAL A 200 29.03 -15.17 -28.14
N ALA A 201 28.75 -14.40 -27.09
CA ALA A 201 29.48 -13.17 -26.78
C ALA A 201 31.00 -13.42 -26.61
N ARG A 202 31.37 -14.52 -25.94
CA ARG A 202 32.79 -14.93 -25.80
C ARG A 202 33.43 -15.33 -27.12
N THR A 203 32.73 -16.09 -27.97
CA THR A 203 33.22 -16.50 -29.29
C THR A 203 33.45 -15.29 -30.20
N LEU A 204 32.59 -14.28 -30.11
CA LEU A 204 32.70 -13.00 -30.81
C LEU A 204 33.71 -12.04 -30.16
N GLN A 205 34.40 -12.46 -29.08
CA GLN A 205 35.38 -11.66 -28.33
C GLN A 205 34.84 -10.30 -27.89
N VAL A 206 33.52 -10.24 -27.54
CA VAL A 206 32.88 -9.03 -27.04
C VAL A 206 33.46 -8.67 -25.66
N SER A 207 33.73 -7.38 -25.43
CA SER A 207 34.28 -6.92 -24.15
C SER A 207 33.33 -7.19 -23.00
N HIS A 208 33.87 -7.36 -21.79
CA HIS A 208 33.03 -7.63 -20.57
C HIS A 208 31.97 -6.58 -20.33
N TRP A 209 32.29 -5.30 -20.53
CA TRP A 209 31.33 -4.20 -20.39
C TRP A 209 30.19 -4.26 -21.41
N ARG A 210 30.54 -4.53 -22.67
CA ARG A 210 29.54 -4.71 -23.72
C ARG A 210 28.64 -5.91 -23.46
N THR A 211 29.21 -7.02 -23.03
CA THR A 211 28.43 -8.21 -22.63
C THR A 211 27.48 -7.88 -21.47
N ALA A 212 27.96 -7.12 -20.48
CA ALA A 212 27.14 -6.71 -19.35
C ALA A 212 25.94 -5.83 -19.77
N PHE A 213 26.16 -4.81 -20.59
CA PHE A 213 25.11 -3.84 -20.93
C PHE A 213 24.24 -4.25 -22.13
N GLU A 214 24.80 -4.96 -23.11
CA GLU A 214 24.09 -5.32 -24.35
C GLU A 214 23.45 -6.73 -24.28
N VAL A 215 23.94 -7.63 -23.41
CA VAL A 215 23.41 -8.99 -23.30
C VAL A 215 22.77 -9.25 -21.94
N ILE A 216 23.53 -9.07 -20.86
CA ILE A 216 23.07 -9.48 -19.53
C ILE A 216 21.97 -8.54 -19.02
N LEU A 217 22.16 -7.23 -19.11
CA LEU A 217 21.21 -6.25 -18.58
C LEU A 217 19.82 -6.35 -19.27
N PRO A 218 19.73 -6.40 -20.61
CA PRO A 218 18.44 -6.61 -21.28
C PRO A 218 17.79 -7.95 -20.94
N ALA A 219 18.58 -9.01 -20.83
CA ALA A 219 18.10 -10.34 -20.49
C ALA A 219 17.57 -10.43 -19.06
N ALA A 220 18.21 -9.72 -18.12
CA ALA A 220 17.79 -9.66 -16.71
C ALA A 220 16.65 -8.65 -16.45
N ALA A 221 16.39 -7.73 -17.37
CA ALA A 221 15.44 -6.63 -17.19
C ALA A 221 14.03 -7.07 -16.76
N PRO A 222 13.39 -8.10 -17.34
CA PRO A 222 12.06 -8.54 -16.92
C PRO A 222 12.01 -8.96 -15.45
N THR A 223 13.02 -9.69 -14.98
CA THR A 223 13.14 -10.16 -13.59
C THR A 223 13.46 -9.00 -12.63
N THR A 224 14.34 -8.09 -13.05
CA THR A 224 14.63 -6.86 -12.31
C THR A 224 13.38 -6.00 -12.12
N LEU A 225 12.59 -5.82 -13.18
CA LEU A 225 11.31 -5.10 -13.11
C LEU A 225 10.29 -5.79 -12.20
N THR A 226 10.30 -7.13 -12.14
CA THR A 226 9.49 -7.86 -11.14
C THR A 226 9.91 -7.51 -9.72
N GLY A 227 11.20 -7.47 -9.44
CA GLY A 227 11.75 -7.03 -8.15
C GLY A 227 11.37 -5.58 -7.83
N MET A 228 11.46 -4.70 -8.81
CA MET A 228 11.08 -3.30 -8.68
C MET A 228 9.59 -3.14 -8.36
N ARG A 229 8.71 -3.89 -9.02
CA ARG A 229 7.27 -3.89 -8.76
C ARG A 229 6.95 -4.34 -7.33
N ILE A 230 7.55 -5.44 -6.87
CA ILE A 230 7.38 -5.93 -5.50
C ILE A 230 7.87 -4.89 -4.49
N SER A 231 9.02 -4.28 -4.74
CA SER A 231 9.60 -3.23 -3.89
C SER A 231 8.73 -1.99 -3.81
N MET A 232 8.06 -1.59 -4.89
CA MET A 232 7.14 -0.45 -4.88
C MET A 232 5.95 -0.71 -3.95
N GLY A 233 5.38 -1.92 -3.99
CA GLY A 233 4.31 -2.31 -3.07
C GLY A 233 4.75 -2.25 -1.60
N ILE A 234 5.98 -2.72 -1.31
CA ILE A 234 6.56 -2.64 0.03
C ILE A 234 6.82 -1.18 0.42
N ALA A 235 7.40 -0.36 -0.46
CA ALA A 235 7.66 1.06 -0.21
C ALA A 235 6.38 1.81 0.18
N TRP A 236 5.28 1.56 -0.55
CA TRP A 236 3.98 2.17 -0.28
C TRP A 236 3.41 1.74 1.07
N LEU A 237 3.49 0.46 1.40
CA LEU A 237 3.03 -0.05 2.69
C LEU A 237 3.86 0.51 3.86
N VAL A 238 5.18 0.60 3.68
CA VAL A 238 6.13 1.06 4.69
C VAL A 238 5.93 2.54 5.01
N ILE A 239 5.71 3.42 4.01
CA ILE A 239 5.54 4.85 4.28
C ILE A 239 4.29 5.12 5.11
N VAL A 240 3.18 4.44 4.82
CA VAL A 240 1.95 4.59 5.60
C VAL A 240 2.20 4.28 7.09
N ALA A 241 2.88 3.16 7.37
CA ALA A 241 3.21 2.78 8.74
C ALA A 241 4.20 3.75 9.40
N ALA A 242 5.20 4.23 8.66
CA ALA A 242 6.18 5.19 9.13
C ALA A 242 5.53 6.53 9.51
N GLU A 243 4.67 7.06 8.66
CA GLU A 243 3.95 8.32 8.89
C GLU A 243 2.98 8.25 10.07
N MET A 244 2.36 7.08 10.33
CA MET A 244 1.54 6.87 11.52
C MET A 244 2.35 6.97 12.82
N LEU A 245 3.61 6.53 12.81
CA LEU A 245 4.48 6.56 14.00
C LEU A 245 5.09 7.92 14.27
N VAL A 246 5.43 8.65 13.22
CA VAL A 246 6.27 9.86 13.34
C VAL A 246 5.43 11.12 13.34
N GLY A 247 4.26 11.06 12.75
CA GLY A 247 3.43 12.26 12.55
C GLY A 247 3.88 13.11 11.37
N GLY A 248 3.34 14.32 11.28
CA GLY A 248 3.61 15.27 10.21
C GLY A 248 2.57 15.19 9.09
N THR A 249 2.93 15.58 7.86
CA THR A 249 2.04 15.53 6.70
C THR A 249 2.24 14.23 5.94
N GLY A 250 1.18 13.50 5.66
CA GLY A 250 1.19 12.25 4.90
C GLY A 250 -0.06 11.42 5.15
N VAL A 251 -0.38 10.51 4.22
CA VAL A 251 -1.61 9.73 4.29
C VAL A 251 -1.67 8.81 5.52
N GLY A 252 -0.50 8.31 5.98
CA GLY A 252 -0.43 7.52 7.22
C GLY A 252 -0.75 8.37 8.45
N TYR A 253 -0.24 9.59 8.50
CA TYR A 253 -0.59 10.53 9.57
C TYR A 253 -2.07 10.92 9.55
N PHE A 254 -2.65 11.10 8.36
CA PHE A 254 -4.10 11.34 8.23
C PHE A 254 -4.91 10.20 8.86
N VAL A 255 -4.57 8.93 8.58
CA VAL A 255 -5.21 7.77 9.24
C VAL A 255 -5.10 7.86 10.76
N TRP A 256 -3.91 8.16 11.28
CA TRP A 256 -3.66 8.27 12.72
C TRP A 256 -4.45 9.40 13.36
N ASN A 257 -4.47 10.58 12.72
CA ASN A 257 -5.19 11.75 13.18
C ASN A 257 -6.71 11.50 13.25
N GLU A 258 -7.29 10.93 12.18
CA GLU A 258 -8.71 10.63 12.12
C GLU A 258 -9.12 9.51 13.08
N TRP A 259 -8.23 8.57 13.36
CA TRP A 259 -8.45 7.57 14.39
C TRP A 259 -8.49 8.20 15.79
N ASN A 260 -7.57 9.12 16.10
CA ASN A 260 -7.59 9.85 17.37
C ASN A 260 -8.84 10.78 17.52
N ASN A 261 -9.32 11.30 16.39
CA ASN A 261 -10.57 12.06 16.33
C ASN A 261 -11.82 11.17 16.42
N LEU A 262 -11.66 9.85 16.56
CA LEU A 262 -12.75 8.86 16.58
C LEU A 262 -13.66 8.93 15.32
N SER A 263 -13.15 9.44 14.21
CA SER A 263 -13.86 9.56 12.95
C SER A 263 -13.66 8.30 12.09
N LEU A 264 -14.43 7.25 12.37
CA LEU A 264 -14.36 5.99 11.62
C LEU A 264 -14.62 6.16 10.10
N PRO A 265 -15.56 7.02 9.64
CA PRO A 265 -15.74 7.26 8.21
C PRO A 265 -14.48 7.77 7.52
N ASN A 266 -13.76 8.72 8.12
CA ASN A 266 -12.54 9.28 7.57
C ASN A 266 -11.39 8.25 7.56
N VAL A 267 -11.29 7.40 8.58
CA VAL A 267 -10.32 6.30 8.62
C VAL A 267 -10.58 5.32 7.48
N ILE A 268 -11.84 4.92 7.26
CA ILE A 268 -12.19 4.01 6.14
C ILE A 268 -11.92 4.67 4.79
N PHE A 269 -12.25 5.96 4.64
CA PHE A 269 -11.91 6.73 3.43
C PHE A 269 -10.40 6.71 3.15
N ALA A 270 -9.56 6.94 4.16
CA ALA A 270 -8.12 6.88 4.04
C ALA A 270 -7.62 5.48 3.62
N ILE A 271 -8.14 4.42 4.23
CA ILE A 271 -7.80 3.03 3.88
C ILE A 271 -8.14 2.74 2.41
N LEU A 272 -9.32 3.15 1.96
CA LEU A 272 -9.72 2.98 0.56
C LEU A 272 -8.82 3.79 -0.39
N THR A 273 -8.47 5.01 -0.02
CA THR A 273 -7.56 5.87 -0.78
C THR A 273 -6.17 5.26 -0.89
N ILE A 274 -5.61 4.73 0.21
CA ILE A 274 -4.34 4.00 0.23
C ILE A 274 -4.39 2.79 -0.72
N GLY A 275 -5.49 2.03 -0.68
CA GLY A 275 -5.69 0.88 -1.55
C GLY A 275 -5.76 1.25 -3.04
N VAL A 276 -6.49 2.32 -3.38
CA VAL A 276 -6.60 2.82 -4.76
C VAL A 276 -5.23 3.29 -5.28
N VAL A 277 -4.49 4.07 -4.49
CA VAL A 277 -3.15 4.53 -4.89
C VAL A 277 -2.19 3.36 -5.05
N GLY A 278 -2.19 2.39 -4.11
CA GLY A 278 -1.39 1.18 -4.23
C GLY A 278 -1.70 0.38 -5.51
N MET A 279 -2.97 0.24 -5.85
CA MET A 279 -3.41 -0.40 -7.11
C MET A 279 -2.92 0.37 -8.35
N LEU A 280 -2.96 1.70 -8.33
CA LEU A 280 -2.47 2.52 -9.44
C LEU A 280 -0.96 2.40 -9.62
N LEU A 281 -0.19 2.39 -8.53
CA LEU A 281 1.25 2.17 -8.54
C LEU A 281 1.59 0.77 -9.09
N ASP A 282 0.92 -0.27 -8.63
CA ASP A 282 1.11 -1.63 -9.13
C ASP A 282 0.76 -1.75 -10.61
N ALA A 283 -0.34 -1.14 -11.05
CA ALA A 283 -0.75 -1.11 -12.46
C ALA A 283 0.25 -0.36 -13.35
N ALA A 284 0.85 0.73 -12.87
CA ALA A 284 1.89 1.47 -13.59
C ALA A 284 3.14 0.59 -13.81
N PHE A 285 3.63 -0.08 -12.76
CA PHE A 285 4.74 -1.02 -12.88
C PHE A 285 4.40 -2.24 -13.73
N GLY A 286 3.17 -2.76 -13.63
CA GLY A 286 2.71 -3.87 -14.48
C GLY A 286 2.68 -3.52 -15.97
N ARG A 287 2.36 -2.25 -16.33
CA ARG A 287 2.48 -1.78 -17.73
C ARG A 287 3.93 -1.66 -18.17
N LEU A 288 4.79 -1.10 -17.31
CA LEU A 288 6.22 -0.99 -17.59
C LEU A 288 6.86 -2.37 -17.80
N GLN A 289 6.54 -3.33 -16.94
CA GLN A 289 7.03 -4.70 -17.07
C GLN A 289 6.60 -5.35 -18.38
N LYS A 290 5.34 -5.18 -18.80
CA LYS A 290 4.85 -5.70 -20.08
C LYS A 290 5.54 -5.08 -21.29
N ALA A 291 5.95 -3.80 -21.21
CA ALA A 291 6.65 -3.12 -22.30
C ALA A 291 8.08 -3.64 -22.51
N VAL A 292 8.71 -4.19 -21.47
CA VAL A 292 10.08 -4.70 -21.48
C VAL A 292 10.14 -6.23 -21.58
N SER A 293 9.06 -6.93 -21.20
CA SER A 293 8.98 -8.39 -21.31
C SER A 293 8.84 -8.79 -22.76
N TYR A 294 9.88 -9.40 -23.32
CA TYR A 294 9.79 -10.08 -24.61
C TYR A 294 8.97 -11.35 -24.40
N VAL A 295 7.86 -11.47 -25.12
CA VAL A 295 7.11 -12.72 -25.21
C VAL A 295 7.90 -13.64 -26.13
N ASP A 296 8.50 -14.71 -25.58
CA ASP A 296 9.04 -15.83 -26.35
C ASP A 296 7.88 -16.64 -26.97
#